data_d7108e57617f5056f55be4c7c6147ee1
#
_entry.id   d7108e57617f5056f55be4c7c6147ee1
#
_cell.length_a   1.000
_cell.length_b   1.000
_cell.length_c   1.000
_cell.angle_alpha   90.00
_cell.angle_beta   90.00
_cell.angle_gamma   90.00
#
_symmetry.space_group_name_H-M   'P 1'
#
loop_
_entity.id
_entity.type
_entity.pdbx_description
1 polymer ?
#
loop_
_entity_poly.entity_id
_entity_poly.type
_entity_poly.pdbx_seq_one_letter_code
_entity_poly.pdbx_strand_id
1 'polypeptide(L)'
;MSETIQLWPNGAPGSEGWAHHEQQTHNHPPFNITVVRNVTDPTLSIHLPDPAIATGAAVIVCPGGAFHILAIDHEGYDVADWLTAQGIAAFVLKYRLIQTAPDDEAFAQQMQANMQNREQLRQRIAKVQPLAVADGQAAVKLVRQRAAEWGIDPERIGMMGFSAGAMLTIGLIAQNEAESRLNFAAPIYGPVWDDFSPPPDAPPVFLAVADDDELAARSCANLYLAWKDAGRPVELHIYAQGGHGFGMRKQGLPVDHWIERFDEWLQAQGLKGAR
;
A
#
# COMPACT_ATOMS: atom_id res chain seq x y z
N MET A 1 19.40 -8.00 8.78
CA MET A 1 18.60 -6.76 9.02
C MET A 1 18.40 -6.13 7.67
N SER A 2 17.16 -5.83 7.28
CA SER A 2 16.85 -5.10 6.04
C SER A 2 17.45 -3.69 6.12
N GLU A 3 18.06 -3.23 5.04
CA GLU A 3 18.50 -1.83 4.92
C GLU A 3 17.27 -0.92 4.90
N THR A 4 17.35 0.24 5.54
CA THR A 4 16.27 1.24 5.54
C THR A 4 16.84 2.57 5.06
N ILE A 5 16.13 3.22 4.13
CA ILE A 5 16.53 4.50 3.54
C ILE A 5 15.49 5.57 3.90
N GLN A 6 15.95 6.76 4.29
CA GLN A 6 15.10 7.94 4.40
C GLN A 6 14.77 8.49 3.01
N LEU A 7 13.49 8.75 2.74
CA LEU A 7 13.05 9.31 1.46
C LEU A 7 13.40 10.81 1.34
N TRP A 8 13.42 11.51 2.45
CA TRP A 8 13.60 12.97 2.50
C TRP A 8 14.76 13.35 3.42
N PRO A 9 16.03 13.24 2.98
CA PRO A 9 17.20 13.50 3.86
C PRO A 9 17.26 14.89 4.45
N ASN A 10 16.55 15.86 3.83
CA ASN A 10 16.51 17.26 4.25
C ASN A 10 15.16 17.65 4.92
N GLY A 11 14.37 16.65 5.34
CA GLY A 11 13.01 16.83 5.85
C GLY A 11 11.93 16.71 4.77
N ALA A 12 10.81 16.10 5.12
CA ALA A 12 9.71 15.84 4.20
C ALA A 12 8.89 17.13 3.94
N PRO A 13 8.72 17.56 2.67
CA PRO A 13 8.01 18.80 2.36
C PRO A 13 6.55 18.76 2.83
N GLY A 14 6.07 19.86 3.45
CA GLY A 14 4.71 19.99 3.94
C GLY A 14 4.46 19.40 5.33
N SER A 15 5.51 18.94 6.01
CA SER A 15 5.48 18.53 7.42
C SER A 15 6.54 19.24 8.27
N GLU A 16 7.00 20.39 7.80
CA GLU A 16 7.92 21.25 8.54
C GLU A 16 7.31 21.66 9.88
N GLY A 17 8.05 21.44 10.96
CA GLY A 17 7.58 21.75 12.31
C GLY A 17 6.70 20.67 12.96
N TRP A 18 6.52 19.51 12.33
CA TRP A 18 5.94 18.35 13.02
C TRP A 18 6.91 17.89 14.12
N ALA A 19 6.41 17.87 15.36
CA ALA A 19 7.23 17.58 16.56
C ALA A 19 6.91 16.24 17.21
N HIS A 20 5.99 15.46 16.63
CA HIS A 20 5.68 14.12 17.11
C HIS A 20 6.70 13.10 16.59
N HIS A 21 6.88 12.02 17.33
CA HIS A 21 7.85 10.99 17.01
C HIS A 21 7.18 9.67 16.69
N GLU A 22 7.76 8.94 15.74
CA GLU A 22 7.33 7.58 15.38
C GLU A 22 7.28 6.70 16.62
N GLN A 23 6.23 5.90 16.70
CA GLN A 23 6.02 4.90 17.74
C GLN A 23 5.67 3.57 17.11
N GLN A 24 6.18 2.50 17.69
CA GLN A 24 5.86 1.14 17.27
C GLN A 24 5.35 0.37 18.50
N THR A 25 4.16 -0.21 18.35
CA THR A 25 3.53 -1.05 19.39
C THR A 25 3.33 -2.44 18.84
N HIS A 26 3.90 -3.44 19.53
CA HIS A 26 3.73 -4.85 19.19
C HIS A 26 2.48 -5.41 19.84
N ASN A 27 1.85 -6.40 19.19
CA ASN A 27 0.63 -7.06 19.68
C ASN A 27 -0.50 -6.09 20.05
N HIS A 28 -0.69 -5.05 19.24
CA HIS A 28 -1.74 -4.05 19.48
C HIS A 28 -3.13 -4.69 19.43
N PRO A 29 -3.93 -4.60 20.52
CA PRO A 29 -5.30 -5.11 20.51
C PRO A 29 -6.19 -4.30 19.54
N PRO A 30 -7.28 -4.87 19.02
CA PRO A 30 -7.73 -6.27 19.22
C PRO A 30 -7.07 -7.28 18.25
N PHE A 31 -6.24 -6.84 17.33
CA PHE A 31 -5.77 -7.65 16.19
C PHE A 31 -4.44 -8.36 16.45
N ASN A 32 -3.76 -8.07 17.57
CA ASN A 32 -2.43 -8.60 17.92
C ASN A 32 -1.41 -8.43 16.78
N ILE A 33 -1.41 -7.28 16.14
CA ILE A 33 -0.49 -6.89 15.08
C ILE A 33 0.52 -5.85 15.58
N THR A 34 1.64 -5.74 14.89
CA THR A 34 2.53 -4.60 15.07
C THR A 34 1.98 -3.41 14.30
N VAL A 35 1.81 -2.30 14.98
CA VAL A 35 1.41 -1.03 14.39
C VAL A 35 2.52 0.00 14.52
N VAL A 36 2.74 0.77 13.46
CA VAL A 36 3.57 1.97 13.47
C VAL A 36 2.65 3.17 13.37
N ARG A 37 2.90 4.20 14.17
CA ARG A 37 2.12 5.44 14.18
C ARG A 37 3.03 6.66 14.28
N ASN A 38 2.49 7.84 14.00
CA ASN A 38 3.23 9.10 14.10
C ASN A 38 4.48 9.17 13.19
N VAL A 39 4.41 8.59 12.00
CA VAL A 39 5.48 8.71 11.00
C VAL A 39 5.57 10.15 10.52
N THR A 40 6.71 10.80 10.75
CA THR A 40 7.07 12.15 10.28
C THR A 40 8.14 12.10 9.21
N ASP A 41 9.03 11.10 9.34
CA ASP A 41 10.17 10.87 8.47
C ASP A 41 9.95 9.60 7.64
N PRO A 42 9.41 9.72 6.42
CA PRO A 42 9.14 8.58 5.55
C PRO A 42 10.39 7.76 5.24
N THR A 43 10.26 6.45 5.38
CA THR A 43 11.36 5.51 5.13
C THR A 43 10.94 4.38 4.21
N LEU A 44 11.92 3.78 3.55
CA LEU A 44 11.76 2.63 2.68
C LEU A 44 12.66 1.49 3.17
N SER A 45 12.05 0.40 3.64
CA SER A 45 12.78 -0.83 4.01
C SER A 45 12.97 -1.70 2.79
N ILE A 46 14.21 -2.14 2.54
CA ILE A 46 14.61 -2.86 1.33
C ILE A 46 14.63 -4.35 1.61
N HIS A 47 13.93 -5.12 0.80
CA HIS A 47 13.88 -6.58 0.82
C HIS A 47 14.21 -7.10 -0.59
N LEU A 48 15.37 -7.69 -0.76
CA LEU A 48 15.82 -8.22 -2.05
C LEU A 48 15.67 -9.75 -2.09
N PRO A 49 15.25 -10.31 -3.21
CA PRO A 49 15.21 -11.76 -3.40
C PRO A 49 16.62 -12.34 -3.51
N ASP A 50 16.73 -13.66 -3.39
CA ASP A 50 17.95 -14.36 -3.78
C ASP A 50 18.26 -14.02 -5.25
N PRO A 51 19.49 -13.59 -5.58
CA PRO A 51 19.88 -13.27 -6.95
C PRO A 51 19.64 -14.42 -7.94
N ALA A 52 19.66 -15.67 -7.48
CA ALA A 52 19.44 -16.85 -8.32
C ALA A 52 18.01 -16.96 -8.88
N ILE A 53 17.02 -16.30 -8.23
CA ILE A 53 15.62 -16.32 -8.62
C ILE A 53 15.07 -14.94 -8.97
N ALA A 54 15.92 -13.90 -8.89
CA ALA A 54 15.50 -12.52 -9.12
C ALA A 54 14.90 -12.33 -10.52
N THR A 55 13.71 -11.73 -10.59
CA THR A 55 12.97 -11.51 -11.84
C THR A 55 13.25 -10.16 -12.48
N GLY A 56 13.88 -9.25 -11.75
CA GLY A 56 14.02 -7.84 -12.10
C GLY A 56 12.76 -7.00 -11.83
N ALA A 57 11.65 -7.59 -11.39
CA ALA A 57 10.48 -6.84 -10.96
C ALA A 57 10.61 -6.35 -9.51
N ALA A 58 9.94 -5.23 -9.21
CA ALA A 58 9.90 -4.64 -7.88
C ALA A 58 8.49 -4.19 -7.50
N VAL A 59 8.17 -4.30 -6.20
CA VAL A 59 6.90 -3.82 -5.63
C VAL A 59 7.17 -2.93 -4.42
N ILE A 60 6.63 -1.71 -4.45
CA ILE A 60 6.55 -0.86 -3.26
C ILE A 60 5.29 -1.24 -2.51
N VAL A 61 5.43 -1.66 -1.26
CA VAL A 61 4.33 -2.12 -0.40
C VAL A 61 3.92 -1.01 0.54
N CYS A 62 2.65 -0.60 0.49
CA CYS A 62 2.07 0.48 1.29
C CYS A 62 1.03 -0.10 2.25
N PRO A 63 1.36 -0.32 3.54
CA PRO A 63 0.41 -0.85 4.51
C PRO A 63 -0.81 0.06 4.73
N GLY A 64 -1.91 -0.51 5.21
CA GLY A 64 -3.10 0.23 5.59
C GLY A 64 -3.08 0.72 7.03
N GLY A 65 -4.21 1.36 7.44
CA GLY A 65 -4.39 1.86 8.81
C GLY A 65 -5.01 3.26 8.86
N ALA A 66 -5.89 3.57 7.91
CA ALA A 66 -6.67 4.81 7.85
C ALA A 66 -5.82 6.09 7.96
N PHE A 67 -4.57 6.08 7.51
CA PHE A 67 -3.57 7.14 7.66
C PHE A 67 -3.24 7.52 9.11
N HIS A 68 -3.64 6.72 10.10
CA HIS A 68 -3.31 6.94 11.52
C HIS A 68 -2.24 5.97 12.01
N ILE A 69 -2.20 4.78 11.43
CA ILE A 69 -1.23 3.73 11.72
C ILE A 69 -0.75 3.09 10.40
N LEU A 70 0.27 2.25 10.50
CA LEU A 70 0.62 1.25 9.50
C LEU A 70 0.50 -0.13 10.13
N ALA A 71 -0.30 -1.01 9.54
CA ALA A 71 -0.40 -2.42 9.89
C ALA A 71 0.82 -3.16 9.32
N ILE A 72 2.00 -2.89 9.91
CA ILE A 72 3.31 -3.10 9.25
C ILE A 72 3.68 -4.57 9.06
N ASP A 73 3.13 -5.49 9.85
CA ASP A 73 3.41 -6.92 9.71
C ASP A 73 2.67 -7.49 8.49
N HIS A 74 1.37 -7.78 8.62
CA HIS A 74 0.59 -8.55 7.65
C HIS A 74 0.21 -7.79 6.35
N GLU A 75 0.42 -6.48 6.30
CA GLU A 75 0.24 -5.64 5.11
C GLU A 75 1.56 -5.01 4.64
N GLY A 76 2.68 -5.36 5.28
CA GLY A 76 4.01 -4.85 4.99
C GLY A 76 5.04 -5.95 4.88
N TYR A 77 5.63 -6.38 6.00
CA TYR A 77 6.76 -7.30 6.02
C TYR A 77 6.41 -8.71 5.54
N ASP A 78 5.24 -9.27 5.93
CA ASP A 78 4.81 -10.60 5.45
C ASP A 78 4.60 -10.61 3.93
N VAL A 79 4.14 -9.47 3.37
CA VAL A 79 4.01 -9.29 1.92
C VAL A 79 5.39 -9.22 1.26
N ALA A 80 6.33 -8.48 1.86
CA ALA A 80 7.69 -8.36 1.36
C ALA A 80 8.41 -9.71 1.37
N ASP A 81 8.25 -10.50 2.42
CA ASP A 81 8.81 -11.85 2.53
C ASP A 81 8.21 -12.77 1.46
N TRP A 82 6.90 -12.69 1.23
CA TRP A 82 6.27 -13.45 0.17
C TRP A 82 6.79 -13.05 -1.22
N LEU A 83 6.88 -11.75 -1.52
CA LEU A 83 7.37 -11.23 -2.80
C LEU A 83 8.81 -11.67 -3.08
N THR A 84 9.69 -11.56 -2.09
CA THR A 84 11.10 -11.96 -2.23
C THR A 84 11.24 -13.46 -2.46
N ALA A 85 10.41 -14.30 -1.82
CA ALA A 85 10.33 -15.72 -2.10
C ALA A 85 9.85 -16.02 -3.54
N GLN A 86 9.17 -15.09 -4.21
CA GLN A 86 8.78 -15.17 -5.62
C GLN A 86 9.80 -14.53 -6.58
N GLY A 87 10.95 -14.10 -6.09
CA GLY A 87 12.00 -13.46 -6.90
C GLY A 87 11.75 -11.98 -7.22
N ILE A 88 10.82 -11.33 -6.52
CA ILE A 88 10.45 -9.93 -6.73
C ILE A 88 11.04 -9.10 -5.59
N ALA A 89 11.76 -8.01 -5.92
CA ALA A 89 12.24 -7.07 -4.90
C ALA A 89 11.05 -6.36 -4.25
N ALA A 90 11.08 -6.20 -2.93
CA ALA A 90 10.01 -5.53 -2.20
C ALA A 90 10.57 -4.36 -1.38
N PHE A 91 9.80 -3.29 -1.32
CA PHE A 91 10.14 -2.07 -0.62
C PHE A 91 8.98 -1.65 0.26
N VAL A 92 9.10 -1.83 1.58
CA VAL A 92 8.02 -1.48 2.51
C VAL A 92 8.12 0.00 2.85
N LEU A 93 7.08 0.75 2.49
CA LEU A 93 7.02 2.20 2.68
C LEU A 93 6.32 2.55 4.00
N LYS A 94 7.04 3.22 4.88
CA LYS A 94 6.45 3.98 5.97
C LYS A 94 6.21 5.40 5.48
N TYR A 95 4.97 5.71 5.13
CA TYR A 95 4.56 7.04 4.67
C TYR A 95 4.02 7.90 5.81
N ARG A 96 3.95 9.21 5.64
CA ARG A 96 3.47 10.15 6.66
C ARG A 96 2.04 9.88 7.10
N LEU A 97 1.83 10.00 8.39
CA LEU A 97 0.57 9.69 9.05
C LEU A 97 -0.02 10.91 9.77
N ILE A 98 -1.33 10.86 10.00
CA ILE A 98 -2.03 11.78 10.89
C ILE A 98 -1.46 11.59 12.30
N GLN A 99 -1.14 12.70 12.98
CA GLN A 99 -0.71 12.66 14.36
C GLN A 99 -1.76 12.03 15.27
N THR A 100 -1.31 11.08 16.08
CA THR A 100 -2.11 10.41 17.10
C THR A 100 -1.55 10.69 18.48
N ALA A 101 -2.37 10.48 19.51
CA ALA A 101 -1.92 10.61 20.91
C ALA A 101 -0.73 9.66 21.18
N PRO A 102 0.28 10.09 21.95
CA PRO A 102 1.44 9.26 22.25
C PRO A 102 1.10 8.11 23.21
N ASP A 103 0.13 8.29 24.06
CA ASP A 103 -0.37 7.30 25.00
C ASP A 103 -1.34 6.32 24.33
N ASP A 104 -1.23 5.01 24.59
CA ASP A 104 -2.01 3.98 23.91
C ASP A 104 -3.51 4.03 24.27
N GLU A 105 -3.87 4.40 25.50
CA GLU A 105 -5.27 4.53 25.91
C GLU A 105 -5.92 5.74 25.24
N ALA A 106 -5.23 6.90 25.25
CA ALA A 106 -5.68 8.09 24.56
C ALA A 106 -5.77 7.88 23.03
N PHE A 107 -4.85 7.13 22.46
CA PHE A 107 -4.90 6.71 21.06
C PHE A 107 -6.14 5.85 20.77
N ALA A 108 -6.44 4.84 21.58
CA ALA A 108 -7.63 4.00 21.42
C ALA A 108 -8.92 4.81 21.49
N GLN A 109 -9.03 5.74 22.44
CA GLN A 109 -10.16 6.67 22.55
C GLN A 109 -10.28 7.57 21.32
N GLN A 110 -9.16 8.10 20.81
CA GLN A 110 -9.12 8.91 19.59
C GLN A 110 -9.60 8.11 18.36
N MET A 111 -9.16 6.86 18.20
CA MET A 111 -9.60 6.00 17.11
C MET A 111 -11.09 5.68 17.19
N GLN A 112 -11.60 5.40 18.38
CA GLN A 112 -13.03 5.18 18.58
C GLN A 112 -13.87 6.42 18.22
N ALA A 113 -13.43 7.62 18.65
CA ALA A 113 -14.09 8.87 18.29
C ALA A 113 -14.06 9.14 16.77
N ASN A 114 -12.96 8.83 16.08
CA ASN A 114 -12.85 8.96 14.64
C ASN A 114 -13.84 8.05 13.89
N MET A 115 -14.03 6.81 14.37
CA MET A 115 -15.00 5.88 13.78
C MET A 115 -16.45 6.37 13.91
N GLN A 116 -16.78 7.10 14.97
CA GLN A 116 -18.10 7.68 15.20
C GLN A 116 -18.36 8.92 14.34
N ASN A 117 -17.32 9.63 13.89
CA ASN A 117 -17.45 10.84 13.06
C ASN A 117 -16.73 10.68 11.73
N ARG A 118 -17.37 9.96 10.80
CA ARG A 118 -16.81 9.66 9.47
C ARG A 118 -16.47 10.91 8.66
N GLU A 119 -17.23 11.98 8.80
CA GLU A 119 -16.97 13.22 8.06
C GLU A 119 -15.68 13.90 8.57
N GLN A 120 -15.49 13.99 9.87
CA GLN A 120 -14.27 14.53 10.45
C GLN A 120 -13.04 13.67 10.08
N LEU A 121 -13.21 12.34 10.06
CA LEU A 121 -12.18 11.41 9.62
C LEU A 121 -11.78 11.69 8.17
N ARG A 122 -12.75 11.82 7.25
CA ARG A 122 -12.49 12.17 5.85
C ARG A 122 -11.72 13.48 5.69
N GLN A 123 -12.11 14.52 6.43
CA GLN A 123 -11.43 15.83 6.40
C GLN A 123 -9.98 15.74 6.90
N ARG A 124 -9.70 14.91 7.89
CA ARG A 124 -8.34 14.67 8.38
C ARG A 124 -7.51 13.90 7.35
N ILE A 125 -8.08 12.86 6.77
CA ILE A 125 -7.43 12.06 5.71
C ILE A 125 -7.14 12.94 4.49
N ALA A 126 -8.07 13.76 4.04
CA ALA A 126 -7.89 14.65 2.90
C ALA A 126 -6.69 15.62 3.06
N LYS A 127 -6.28 15.94 4.29
CA LYS A 127 -5.10 16.78 4.56
C LYS A 127 -3.78 16.02 4.48
N VAL A 128 -3.77 14.73 4.85
CA VAL A 128 -2.54 13.92 4.95
C VAL A 128 -2.33 13.05 3.70
N GLN A 129 -3.39 12.60 3.07
CA GLN A 129 -3.30 11.77 1.87
C GLN A 129 -2.39 12.37 0.77
N PRO A 130 -2.44 13.69 0.43
CA PRO A 130 -1.53 14.26 -0.55
C PRO A 130 -0.05 14.15 -0.14
N LEU A 131 0.25 14.26 1.16
CA LEU A 131 1.61 14.10 1.68
C LEU A 131 2.08 12.64 1.56
N ALA A 132 1.21 11.69 1.91
CA ALA A 132 1.50 10.27 1.74
C ALA A 132 1.67 9.88 0.26
N VAL A 133 0.88 10.47 -0.65
CA VAL A 133 1.05 10.27 -2.10
C VAL A 133 2.40 10.81 -2.57
N ALA A 134 2.84 11.97 -2.08
CA ALA A 134 4.17 12.53 -2.38
C ALA A 134 5.30 11.61 -1.87
N ASP A 135 5.10 10.95 -0.71
CA ASP A 135 6.05 9.95 -0.20
C ASP A 135 6.10 8.71 -1.11
N GLY A 136 4.93 8.26 -1.58
CA GLY A 136 4.86 7.18 -2.58
C GLY A 136 5.56 7.53 -3.89
N GLN A 137 5.39 8.75 -4.40
CA GLN A 137 6.10 9.24 -5.59
C GLN A 137 7.60 9.28 -5.37
N ALA A 138 8.07 9.78 -4.22
CA ALA A 138 9.48 9.80 -3.87
C ALA A 138 10.06 8.37 -3.80
N ALA A 139 9.30 7.41 -3.24
CA ALA A 139 9.69 6.01 -3.20
C ALA A 139 9.85 5.41 -4.61
N VAL A 140 8.89 5.63 -5.52
CA VAL A 140 8.98 5.16 -6.91
C VAL A 140 10.19 5.76 -7.61
N LYS A 141 10.39 7.08 -7.48
CA LYS A 141 11.54 7.78 -8.08
C LYS A 141 12.86 7.23 -7.56
N LEU A 142 12.98 7.03 -6.26
CA LEU A 142 14.18 6.46 -5.64
C LEU A 142 14.46 5.04 -6.13
N VAL A 143 13.45 4.16 -6.14
CA VAL A 143 13.61 2.78 -6.61
C VAL A 143 14.01 2.76 -8.07
N ARG A 144 13.41 3.59 -8.91
CA ARG A 144 13.74 3.70 -10.34
C ARG A 144 15.16 4.22 -10.58
N GLN A 145 15.58 5.24 -9.82
CA GLN A 145 16.92 5.81 -9.92
C GLN A 145 18.02 4.82 -9.49
N ARG A 146 17.74 3.99 -8.49
CA ARG A 146 18.70 3.00 -7.96
C ARG A 146 18.45 1.58 -8.47
N ALA A 147 17.61 1.40 -9.48
CA ALA A 147 17.19 0.10 -9.99
C ALA A 147 18.37 -0.81 -10.35
N ALA A 148 19.39 -0.28 -11.02
CA ALA A 148 20.58 -1.04 -11.40
C ALA A 148 21.39 -1.56 -10.20
N GLU A 149 21.39 -0.84 -9.08
CA GLU A 149 22.08 -1.24 -7.84
C GLU A 149 21.45 -2.50 -7.22
N TRP A 150 20.12 -2.65 -7.40
CA TRP A 150 19.34 -3.74 -6.83
C TRP A 150 18.94 -4.82 -7.85
N GLY A 151 19.49 -4.75 -9.07
CA GLY A 151 19.16 -5.70 -10.14
C GLY A 151 17.71 -5.62 -10.62
N ILE A 152 17.10 -4.42 -10.55
CA ILE A 152 15.73 -4.15 -10.94
C ILE A 152 15.69 -3.54 -12.34
N ASP A 153 14.69 -3.93 -13.13
CA ASP A 153 14.33 -3.25 -14.37
C ASP A 153 13.45 -2.02 -14.02
N PRO A 154 13.86 -0.79 -14.36
CA PRO A 154 13.09 0.43 -14.08
C PRO A 154 11.68 0.45 -14.72
N GLU A 155 11.45 -0.39 -15.74
CA GLU A 155 10.14 -0.55 -16.40
C GLU A 155 9.30 -1.69 -15.80
N ARG A 156 9.70 -2.24 -14.64
CA ARG A 156 9.01 -3.33 -13.94
C ARG A 156 8.75 -3.01 -12.47
N ILE A 157 8.45 -1.75 -12.18
CA ILE A 157 8.19 -1.24 -10.83
C ILE A 157 6.68 -1.05 -10.63
N GLY A 158 6.12 -1.75 -9.64
CA GLY A 158 4.73 -1.63 -9.24
C GLY A 158 4.56 -1.15 -7.81
N MET A 159 3.30 -0.96 -7.42
CA MET A 159 2.92 -0.61 -6.06
C MET A 159 1.74 -1.47 -5.61
N MET A 160 1.85 -2.05 -4.43
CA MET A 160 0.77 -2.75 -3.74
C MET A 160 0.40 -1.96 -2.49
N GLY A 161 -0.84 -1.52 -2.41
CA GLY A 161 -1.34 -0.80 -1.25
C GLY A 161 -2.55 -1.49 -0.63
N PHE A 162 -2.67 -1.39 0.68
CA PHE A 162 -3.75 -1.98 1.46
C PHE A 162 -4.59 -0.89 2.11
N SER A 163 -5.92 -0.90 1.93
CA SER A 163 -6.81 0.08 2.57
C SER A 163 -6.34 1.54 2.32
N ALA A 164 -5.85 2.25 3.34
CA ALA A 164 -5.26 3.59 3.20
C ALA A 164 -4.05 3.60 2.24
N GLY A 165 -3.22 2.55 2.26
CA GLY A 165 -2.13 2.36 1.29
C GLY A 165 -2.63 2.17 -0.15
N ALA A 166 -3.80 1.56 -0.33
CA ALA A 166 -4.47 1.49 -1.62
C ALA A 166 -4.97 2.88 -2.08
N MET A 167 -5.48 3.70 -1.16
CA MET A 167 -5.84 5.10 -1.46
C MET A 167 -4.61 5.92 -1.90
N LEU A 168 -3.45 5.70 -1.26
CA LEU A 168 -2.18 6.27 -1.67
C LEU A 168 -1.82 5.83 -3.09
N THR A 169 -1.88 4.52 -3.38
CA THR A 169 -1.59 3.94 -4.70
C THR A 169 -2.49 4.53 -5.78
N ILE A 170 -3.80 4.63 -5.54
CA ILE A 170 -4.77 5.22 -6.47
C ILE A 170 -4.51 6.72 -6.65
N GLY A 171 -4.19 7.44 -5.56
CA GLY A 171 -3.82 8.86 -5.61
C GLY A 171 -2.57 9.12 -6.45
N LEU A 172 -1.58 8.25 -6.39
CA LEU A 172 -0.38 8.32 -7.21
C LEU A 172 -0.71 8.08 -8.70
N ILE A 173 -1.55 7.08 -9.00
CA ILE A 173 -2.02 6.83 -10.37
C ILE A 173 -2.79 8.04 -10.91
N ALA A 174 -3.62 8.68 -10.08
CA ALA A 174 -4.40 9.85 -10.45
C ALA A 174 -3.54 11.06 -10.85
N GLN A 175 -2.42 11.26 -10.16
CA GLN A 175 -1.47 12.35 -10.49
C GLN A 175 -0.69 12.09 -11.76
N ASN A 176 -0.49 10.84 -12.14
CA ASN A 176 0.12 10.39 -13.39
C ASN A 176 1.42 11.12 -13.78
N GLU A 177 2.27 11.42 -12.80
CA GLU A 177 3.57 12.03 -13.05
C GLU A 177 4.53 11.02 -13.71
N ALA A 178 5.17 11.44 -14.81
CA ALA A 178 6.01 10.56 -15.62
C ALA A 178 7.13 9.84 -14.84
N GLU A 179 7.81 10.57 -13.93
CA GLU A 179 8.95 10.01 -13.17
C GLU A 179 8.52 9.01 -12.08
N SER A 180 7.28 9.11 -11.59
CA SER A 180 6.70 8.23 -10.56
C SER A 180 5.60 7.32 -11.09
N ARG A 181 5.43 7.22 -12.42
CA ARG A 181 4.44 6.35 -13.05
C ARG A 181 4.72 4.89 -12.73
N LEU A 182 3.68 4.16 -12.35
CA LEU A 182 3.74 2.74 -12.08
C LEU A 182 3.62 1.92 -13.35
N ASN A 183 4.33 0.81 -13.43
CA ASN A 183 4.20 -0.15 -14.51
C ASN A 183 3.05 -1.14 -14.27
N PHE A 184 2.68 -1.36 -13.00
CA PHE A 184 1.52 -2.12 -12.55
C PHE A 184 1.11 -1.71 -11.14
N ALA A 185 -0.10 -2.04 -10.70
CA ALA A 185 -0.53 -1.74 -9.34
C ALA A 185 -1.49 -2.79 -8.78
N ALA A 186 -1.52 -2.91 -7.45
CA ALA A 186 -2.43 -3.78 -6.72
C ALA A 186 -3.05 -3.04 -5.52
N PRO A 187 -4.08 -2.21 -5.72
CA PRO A 187 -4.82 -1.59 -4.63
C PRO A 187 -5.81 -2.60 -4.01
N ILE A 188 -5.44 -3.17 -2.86
CA ILE A 188 -6.17 -4.21 -2.16
C ILE A 188 -7.15 -3.57 -1.17
N TYR A 189 -8.44 -3.96 -1.22
CA TYR A 189 -9.56 -3.40 -0.43
C TYR A 189 -9.47 -1.88 -0.22
N GLY A 190 -9.19 -1.16 -1.32
CA GLY A 190 -9.06 0.30 -1.31
C GLY A 190 -10.41 1.01 -1.29
N PRO A 191 -10.77 1.74 -0.23
CA PRO A 191 -11.93 2.61 -0.28
C PRO A 191 -11.63 3.83 -1.16
N VAL A 192 -12.50 4.12 -2.11
CA VAL A 192 -12.47 5.35 -2.91
C VAL A 192 -13.77 6.08 -2.65
N TRP A 193 -13.68 7.33 -2.22
CA TRP A 193 -14.86 8.07 -1.76
C TRP A 193 -15.45 8.99 -2.82
N ASP A 194 -14.67 9.32 -3.86
CA ASP A 194 -15.08 10.20 -4.95
C ASP A 194 -15.13 9.43 -6.28
N ASP A 195 -15.83 9.98 -7.26
CA ASP A 195 -15.82 9.46 -8.63
C ASP A 195 -14.38 9.53 -9.17
N PHE A 196 -13.83 8.38 -9.47
CA PHE A 196 -12.46 8.26 -9.97
C PHE A 196 -12.48 7.82 -11.42
N SER A 197 -11.73 8.55 -12.25
CA SER A 197 -11.45 8.17 -13.64
C SER A 197 -9.95 7.97 -13.80
N PRO A 198 -9.49 6.77 -14.18
CA PRO A 198 -8.08 6.53 -14.41
C PRO A 198 -7.57 7.33 -15.61
N PRO A 199 -6.29 7.77 -15.61
CA PRO A 199 -5.71 8.42 -16.78
C PRO A 199 -5.65 7.46 -17.98
N PRO A 200 -5.58 7.98 -19.23
CA PRO A 200 -5.61 7.16 -20.44
C PRO A 200 -4.51 6.11 -20.52
N ASP A 201 -3.39 6.33 -19.85
CA ASP A 201 -2.23 5.45 -19.77
C ASP A 201 -2.07 4.80 -18.38
N ALA A 202 -3.17 4.71 -17.60
CA ALA A 202 -3.18 4.03 -16.31
C ALA A 202 -2.59 2.61 -16.40
N PRO A 203 -1.85 2.16 -15.38
CA PRO A 203 -1.24 0.83 -15.39
C PRO A 203 -2.29 -0.28 -15.33
N PRO A 204 -1.94 -1.52 -15.71
CA PRO A 204 -2.74 -2.68 -15.37
C PRO A 204 -2.87 -2.80 -13.85
N VAL A 205 -4.07 -3.18 -13.36
CA VAL A 205 -4.33 -3.29 -11.92
C VAL A 205 -4.93 -4.65 -11.55
N PHE A 206 -4.53 -5.13 -10.36
CA PHE A 206 -5.11 -6.26 -9.66
C PHE A 206 -5.86 -5.76 -8.43
N LEU A 207 -7.12 -6.13 -8.29
CA LEU A 207 -7.99 -5.76 -7.18
C LEU A 207 -8.43 -7.01 -6.42
N ALA A 208 -8.42 -6.94 -5.08
CA ALA A 208 -8.99 -8.00 -4.24
C ALA A 208 -9.74 -7.37 -3.06
N VAL A 209 -10.91 -7.91 -2.75
CA VAL A 209 -11.77 -7.43 -1.67
C VAL A 209 -12.68 -8.55 -1.18
N ALA A 210 -13.17 -8.47 0.05
CA ALA A 210 -14.24 -9.31 0.56
C ALA A 210 -15.59 -8.60 0.36
N ASP A 211 -16.65 -9.35 0.03
CA ASP A 211 -18.01 -8.81 -0.16
C ASP A 211 -18.59 -8.25 1.15
N ASP A 212 -18.24 -8.87 2.27
CA ASP A 212 -18.61 -8.44 3.63
C ASP A 212 -17.77 -7.25 4.16
N ASP A 213 -16.90 -6.66 3.33
CA ASP A 213 -16.19 -5.41 3.63
C ASP A 213 -17.06 -4.19 3.26
N GLU A 214 -17.80 -3.66 4.24
CA GLU A 214 -18.69 -2.49 4.05
C GLU A 214 -17.92 -1.20 3.63
N LEU A 215 -16.61 -1.14 3.83
CA LEU A 215 -15.80 0.03 3.48
C LEU A 215 -15.36 0.03 2.03
N ALA A 216 -14.98 -1.14 1.49
CA ALA A 216 -14.23 -1.21 0.24
C ALA A 216 -14.89 -2.04 -0.86
N ALA A 217 -15.84 -2.96 -0.55
CA ALA A 217 -16.42 -3.84 -1.56
C ALA A 217 -16.99 -3.08 -2.76
N ARG A 218 -17.85 -2.09 -2.51
CA ARG A 218 -18.43 -1.25 -3.56
C ARG A 218 -17.37 -0.42 -4.29
N SER A 219 -16.40 0.13 -3.57
CA SER A 219 -15.33 0.94 -4.15
C SER A 219 -14.46 0.13 -5.12
N CYS A 220 -14.10 -1.09 -4.76
CA CYS A 220 -13.33 -1.98 -5.64
C CYS A 220 -14.11 -2.36 -6.91
N ALA A 221 -15.42 -2.60 -6.80
CA ALA A 221 -16.28 -2.84 -7.96
C ALA A 221 -16.34 -1.61 -8.88
N ASN A 222 -16.46 -0.40 -8.31
CA ASN A 222 -16.47 0.84 -9.07
C ASN A 222 -15.11 1.12 -9.74
N LEU A 223 -13.99 0.84 -9.05
CA LEU A 223 -12.66 0.93 -9.65
C LEU A 223 -12.51 -0.02 -10.85
N TYR A 224 -12.99 -1.26 -10.72
CA TYR A 224 -12.99 -2.19 -11.84
C TYR A 224 -13.74 -1.61 -13.04
N LEU A 225 -14.95 -1.07 -12.84
CA LEU A 225 -15.73 -0.46 -13.91
C LEU A 225 -15.00 0.75 -14.52
N ALA A 226 -14.41 1.62 -13.70
CA ALA A 226 -13.66 2.78 -14.17
C ALA A 226 -12.46 2.38 -15.06
N TRP A 227 -11.73 1.33 -14.70
CA TRP A 227 -10.64 0.80 -15.55
C TRP A 227 -11.15 0.21 -16.86
N LYS A 228 -12.28 -0.52 -16.80
CA LYS A 228 -12.93 -1.08 -18.00
C LYS A 228 -13.40 0.02 -18.95
N ASP A 229 -14.02 1.06 -18.43
CA ASP A 229 -14.52 2.20 -19.22
C ASP A 229 -13.37 2.99 -19.84
N ALA A 230 -12.23 3.07 -19.16
CA ALA A 230 -11.00 3.66 -19.72
C ALA A 230 -10.25 2.73 -20.70
N GLY A 231 -10.73 1.52 -20.95
CA GLY A 231 -10.08 0.54 -21.82
C GLY A 231 -8.75 0.01 -21.28
N ARG A 232 -8.54 0.06 -19.95
CA ARG A 232 -7.30 -0.37 -19.29
C ARG A 232 -7.42 -1.77 -18.70
N PRO A 233 -6.31 -2.55 -18.68
CA PRO A 233 -6.31 -3.89 -18.10
C PRO A 233 -6.63 -3.85 -16.60
N VAL A 234 -7.55 -4.71 -16.18
CA VAL A 234 -7.94 -4.85 -14.77
C VAL A 234 -8.40 -6.27 -14.47
N GLU A 235 -8.04 -6.77 -13.31
CA GLU A 235 -8.53 -8.01 -12.74
C GLU A 235 -9.08 -7.75 -11.34
N LEU A 236 -10.25 -8.33 -11.00
CA LEU A 236 -10.91 -8.16 -9.71
C LEU A 236 -11.34 -9.50 -9.14
N HIS A 237 -10.97 -9.76 -7.89
CA HIS A 237 -11.43 -10.87 -7.08
C HIS A 237 -12.29 -10.38 -5.92
N ILE A 238 -13.52 -10.88 -5.82
CA ILE A 238 -14.42 -10.62 -4.70
C ILE A 238 -14.69 -11.94 -3.98
N TYR A 239 -14.29 -12.01 -2.71
CA TYR A 239 -14.50 -13.17 -1.84
C TYR A 239 -15.74 -12.94 -0.99
N ALA A 240 -16.57 -13.97 -0.82
CA ALA A 240 -17.83 -13.84 -0.06
C ALA A 240 -17.63 -13.37 1.40
N GLN A 241 -16.51 -13.76 2.00
CA GLN A 241 -16.17 -13.46 3.39
C GLN A 241 -14.67 -13.15 3.53
N GLY A 242 -14.31 -12.36 4.54
CA GLY A 242 -12.94 -11.99 4.85
C GLY A 242 -12.85 -10.70 5.66
N GLY A 243 -13.87 -9.86 5.59
CA GLY A 243 -13.89 -8.53 6.22
C GLY A 243 -12.85 -7.58 5.66
N HIS A 244 -12.73 -6.41 6.30
CA HIS A 244 -11.71 -5.43 5.96
C HIS A 244 -10.35 -5.76 6.59
N GLY A 245 -9.25 -5.55 5.85
CA GLY A 245 -7.90 -5.67 6.40
C GLY A 245 -7.40 -7.11 6.54
N PHE A 246 -7.79 -8.02 5.66
CA PHE A 246 -7.33 -9.41 5.74
C PHE A 246 -5.81 -9.54 5.53
N GLY A 247 -5.19 -8.77 4.61
CA GLY A 247 -3.74 -8.82 4.34
C GLY A 247 -3.23 -10.25 4.18
N MET A 248 -2.11 -10.56 4.84
CA MET A 248 -1.51 -11.91 4.85
C MET A 248 -2.01 -12.80 6.00
N ARG A 249 -2.96 -12.31 6.82
CA ARG A 249 -3.52 -13.10 7.92
C ARG A 249 -4.31 -14.30 7.40
N LYS A 250 -4.16 -15.44 8.07
CA LYS A 250 -4.91 -16.65 7.75
C LYS A 250 -6.16 -16.73 8.61
N GLN A 251 -7.33 -16.80 7.98
CA GLN A 251 -8.65 -16.87 8.62
C GLN A 251 -9.32 -18.23 8.44
N GLY A 252 -8.73 -19.13 7.63
CA GLY A 252 -9.35 -20.40 7.23
C GLY A 252 -10.46 -20.20 6.18
N LEU A 253 -10.46 -19.09 5.47
CA LEU A 253 -11.46 -18.71 4.46
C LEU A 253 -10.85 -18.68 3.06
N PRO A 254 -11.68 -18.75 1.99
CA PRO A 254 -11.19 -18.66 0.61
C PRO A 254 -10.37 -17.39 0.31
N VAL A 255 -10.62 -16.29 1.02
CA VAL A 255 -9.85 -15.05 0.89
C VAL A 255 -8.37 -15.23 1.22
N ASP A 256 -7.99 -16.22 2.03
CA ASP A 256 -6.59 -16.53 2.36
C ASP A 256 -5.74 -16.87 1.12
N HIS A 257 -6.38 -17.17 -0.01
CA HIS A 257 -5.75 -17.49 -1.29
C HIS A 257 -5.67 -16.30 -2.27
N TRP A 258 -5.97 -15.08 -1.82
CA TRP A 258 -5.90 -13.89 -2.68
C TRP A 258 -4.50 -13.66 -3.24
N ILE A 259 -3.48 -13.95 -2.44
CA ILE A 259 -2.08 -13.75 -2.82
C ILE A 259 -1.63 -14.73 -3.93
N GLU A 260 -2.22 -15.93 -3.97
CA GLU A 260 -1.99 -16.91 -5.05
C GLU A 260 -2.62 -16.43 -6.37
N ARG A 261 -3.78 -15.77 -6.32
CA ARG A 261 -4.40 -15.13 -7.49
C ARG A 261 -3.53 -13.98 -8.01
N PHE A 262 -2.95 -13.20 -7.08
CA PHE A 262 -1.98 -12.16 -7.44
C PHE A 262 -0.72 -12.77 -8.08
N ASP A 263 -0.24 -13.93 -7.60
CA ASP A 263 0.87 -14.66 -8.23
C ASP A 263 0.59 -15.03 -9.68
N GLU A 264 -0.58 -15.59 -9.94
CA GLU A 264 -1.03 -15.96 -11.29
C GLU A 264 -1.14 -14.73 -12.20
N TRP A 265 -1.66 -13.62 -11.65
CA TRP A 265 -1.75 -12.36 -12.37
C TRP A 265 -0.35 -11.80 -12.71
N LEU A 266 0.60 -11.84 -11.78
CA LEU A 266 2.00 -11.42 -12.04
C LEU A 266 2.64 -12.24 -13.17
N GLN A 267 2.37 -13.55 -13.22
CA GLN A 267 2.82 -14.40 -14.32
C GLN A 267 2.19 -13.99 -15.65
N ALA A 268 0.88 -13.75 -15.67
CA ALA A 268 0.16 -13.31 -16.86
C ALA A 268 0.64 -11.94 -17.37
N GLN A 269 1.11 -11.06 -16.47
CA GLN A 269 1.73 -9.78 -16.84
C GLN A 269 3.21 -9.91 -17.24
N GLY A 270 3.79 -11.10 -17.24
CA GLY A 270 5.21 -11.31 -17.55
C GLY A 270 6.18 -10.79 -16.49
N LEU A 271 5.70 -10.52 -15.28
CA LEU A 271 6.49 -9.98 -14.16
C LEU A 271 7.24 -11.07 -13.38
N LYS A 272 6.92 -12.33 -13.64
CA LYS A 272 7.64 -13.53 -13.14
C LYS A 272 8.13 -14.36 -14.31
N GLY A 273 9.20 -15.14 -14.10
CA GLY A 273 9.60 -16.17 -15.05
C GLY A 273 8.52 -17.24 -15.25
N ALA A 274 8.47 -17.87 -16.42
CA ALA A 274 7.64 -19.06 -16.61
C ALA A 274 8.11 -20.14 -15.62
N ARG A 275 7.13 -20.80 -14.95
CA ARG A 275 7.43 -21.98 -14.10
C ARG A 275 7.88 -23.15 -14.95
#